data_52455eb87fb74e03360b4b94dc6262c0
#
_entry.id   52455eb87fb74e03360b4b94dc6262c0
#
_cell.length_a   1.000
_cell.length_b   1.000
_cell.length_c   1.000
_cell.angle_alpha   90.00
_cell.angle_beta   90.00
_cell.angle_gamma   90.00
#
_symmetry.space_group_name_H-M   'P 1'
#
loop_
_entity.id
_entity.type
_entity.pdbx_description
1 polymer ?
#
loop_
_entity_poly.entity_id
_entity_poly.type
_entity_poly.pdbx_seq_one_letter_code
_entity_poly.pdbx_strand_id
1 'polypeptide(L)'
;MLKISNVETFYGKIQALRGVDLDVNQGEIVSLIGSNGAGKSTLLMTISGVNKAKRGNIVFNGENIENREPHKIVDLGICQVPEGRRIFSRLTVEENLRLGAHANEKGKFFETDIKEVYDLFPVLSDRKTQRGGTLSGGEQQMLAIGRALMSKP
;
A
#
# COMPACT_ATOMS: atom_id res chain seq x y z
N MET A 1 -16.02 1.57 -6.11
CA MET A 1 -14.95 0.76 -5.47
C MET A 1 -14.57 1.33 -4.11
N LEU A 2 -13.89 2.47 -4.00
CA LEU A 2 -13.56 3.14 -2.73
C LEU A 2 -14.32 4.47 -2.62
N LYS A 3 -14.99 4.71 -1.49
CA LYS A 3 -15.69 5.96 -1.19
C LYS A 3 -15.29 6.48 0.18
N ILE A 4 -14.87 7.73 0.23
CA ILE A 4 -14.48 8.45 1.43
C ILE A 4 -15.45 9.61 1.58
N SER A 5 -16.07 9.73 2.76
CA SER A 5 -17.08 10.74 3.02
C SER A 5 -16.79 11.47 4.33
N ASN A 6 -16.54 12.77 4.22
CA ASN A 6 -16.33 13.71 5.33
C ASN A 6 -15.30 13.21 6.37
N VAL A 7 -14.17 12.64 5.90
CA VAL A 7 -13.17 12.03 6.78
C VAL A 7 -12.33 13.10 7.48
N GLU A 8 -12.30 13.04 8.81
CA GLU A 8 -11.45 13.84 9.68
C GLU A 8 -10.44 12.95 10.41
N THR A 9 -9.16 13.35 10.39
CA THR A 9 -8.07 12.64 11.07
C THR A 9 -7.21 13.64 11.86
N PHE A 10 -6.77 13.22 13.04
CA PHE A 10 -6.03 14.06 13.98
C PHE A 10 -4.72 13.39 14.41
N TYR A 11 -3.69 14.20 14.61
CA TYR A 11 -2.47 13.85 15.34
C TYR A 11 -2.50 14.58 16.69
N GLY A 12 -2.95 13.88 17.73
CA GLY A 12 -3.22 14.51 19.02
C GLY A 12 -4.32 15.57 18.89
N LYS A 13 -3.95 16.86 19.08
CA LYS A 13 -4.87 18.01 18.95
C LYS A 13 -4.84 18.66 17.55
N ILE A 14 -3.93 18.24 16.68
CA ILE A 14 -3.76 18.84 15.36
C ILE A 14 -4.64 18.10 14.36
N GLN A 15 -5.59 18.81 13.75
CA GLN A 15 -6.43 18.26 12.69
C GLN A 15 -5.65 18.26 11.37
N ALA A 16 -5.38 17.07 10.85
CA ALA A 16 -4.65 16.85 9.61
C ALA A 16 -5.58 16.69 8.39
N LEU A 17 -6.73 16.05 8.56
CA LEU A 17 -7.79 15.98 7.55
C LEU A 17 -9.04 16.67 8.05
N ARG A 18 -9.65 17.52 7.21
CA ARG A 18 -10.75 18.43 7.58
C ARG A 18 -11.99 18.15 6.73
N GLY A 19 -12.56 16.96 6.88
CA GLY A 19 -13.76 16.57 6.12
C GLY A 19 -13.44 16.30 4.65
N VAL A 20 -12.58 15.32 4.38
CA VAL A 20 -12.19 14.96 3.02
C VAL A 20 -13.20 14.02 2.40
N ASP A 21 -13.59 14.34 1.17
CA ASP A 21 -14.42 13.50 0.30
C ASP A 21 -13.59 13.05 -0.90
N LEU A 22 -13.68 11.76 -1.27
CA LEU A 22 -13.00 11.18 -2.43
C LEU A 22 -13.73 9.92 -2.88
N ASP A 23 -13.92 9.78 -4.19
CA ASP A 23 -14.41 8.56 -4.81
C ASP A 23 -13.35 8.00 -5.77
N VAL A 24 -13.15 6.68 -5.75
CA VAL A 24 -12.34 5.94 -6.72
C VAL A 24 -13.18 4.81 -7.28
N ASN A 25 -13.40 4.82 -8.60
CA ASN A 25 -14.16 3.80 -9.29
C ASN A 25 -13.24 2.63 -9.71
N GLN A 26 -13.85 1.51 -10.08
CA GLN A 26 -13.08 0.37 -10.58
C GLN A 26 -12.40 0.73 -11.91
N GLY A 27 -11.10 0.37 -12.02
CA GLY A 27 -10.29 0.68 -13.20
C GLY A 27 -9.83 2.13 -13.30
N GLU A 28 -10.09 2.96 -12.30
CA GLU A 28 -9.72 4.37 -12.28
C GLU A 28 -8.37 4.59 -11.58
N ILE A 29 -7.57 5.51 -12.13
CA ILE A 29 -6.35 6.04 -11.49
C ILE A 29 -6.65 7.44 -10.98
N VAL A 30 -6.57 7.63 -9.68
CA VAL A 30 -6.78 8.92 -9.01
C VAL A 30 -5.47 9.47 -8.48
N SER A 31 -5.17 10.74 -8.79
CA SER A 31 -3.98 11.44 -8.28
C SER A 31 -4.35 12.47 -7.23
N LEU A 32 -3.69 12.41 -6.07
CA LEU A 32 -3.81 13.41 -5.02
C LEU A 32 -2.73 14.48 -5.21
N ILE A 33 -3.16 15.71 -5.51
CA ILE A 33 -2.27 16.86 -5.73
C ILE A 33 -2.44 17.85 -4.58
N GLY A 34 -1.33 18.45 -4.14
CA GLY A 34 -1.33 19.43 -3.07
C GLY A 34 0.07 19.71 -2.54
N SER A 35 0.24 20.80 -1.80
CA SER A 35 1.50 21.20 -1.15
C SER A 35 1.95 20.19 -0.10
N ASN A 36 3.20 20.30 0.35
CA ASN A 36 3.67 19.54 1.51
C ASN A 36 2.86 19.95 2.75
N GLY A 37 2.42 18.97 3.53
CA GLY A 37 1.55 19.21 4.67
C GLY A 37 0.05 19.28 4.36
N ALA A 38 -0.38 19.19 3.08
CA ALA A 38 -1.81 19.20 2.70
C ALA A 38 -2.61 17.95 3.14
N GLY A 39 -1.98 16.97 3.79
CA GLY A 39 -2.67 15.77 4.29
C GLY A 39 -2.68 14.57 3.34
N LYS A 40 -2.00 14.61 2.18
CA LYS A 40 -1.98 13.50 1.19
C LYS A 40 -1.57 12.16 1.83
N SER A 41 -0.39 12.13 2.47
CA SER A 41 0.11 10.91 3.14
C SER A 41 -0.77 10.52 4.32
N THR A 42 -1.36 11.50 5.02
CA THR A 42 -2.32 11.24 6.11
C THR A 42 -3.56 10.54 5.59
N LEU A 43 -4.09 10.96 4.44
CA LEU A 43 -5.25 10.33 3.82
C LEU A 43 -4.94 8.87 3.46
N LEU A 44 -3.82 8.60 2.78
CA LEU A 44 -3.39 7.24 2.45
C LEU A 44 -3.20 6.38 3.71
N MET A 45 -2.58 6.92 4.77
CA MET A 45 -2.43 6.22 6.05
C MET A 45 -3.78 5.99 6.76
N THR A 46 -4.77 6.87 6.55
CA THR A 46 -6.11 6.68 7.12
C THR A 46 -6.87 5.60 6.37
N ILE A 47 -6.78 5.55 5.03
CA ILE A 47 -7.36 4.49 4.22
C ILE A 47 -6.77 3.13 4.59
N SER A 48 -5.45 3.04 4.78
CA SER A 48 -4.75 1.80 5.14
C SER A 48 -4.86 1.42 6.64
N GLY A 49 -5.61 2.19 7.45
CA GLY A 49 -5.88 1.89 8.86
C GLY A 49 -4.73 2.18 9.82
N VAL A 50 -3.60 2.73 9.32
CA VAL A 50 -2.46 3.15 10.16
C VAL A 50 -2.86 4.32 11.06
N ASN A 51 -3.60 5.28 10.51
CA ASN A 51 -4.23 6.35 11.26
C ASN A 51 -5.72 6.06 11.41
N LYS A 52 -6.29 6.43 12.55
CA LYS A 52 -7.73 6.27 12.80
C LYS A 52 -8.48 7.53 12.34
N ALA A 53 -9.56 7.33 11.59
CA ALA A 53 -10.52 8.40 11.31
C ALA A 53 -11.28 8.74 12.60
N LYS A 54 -11.37 10.03 12.94
CA LYS A 54 -12.16 10.49 14.10
C LYS A 54 -13.62 10.71 13.74
N ARG A 55 -13.88 11.08 12.48
CA ARG A 55 -15.20 11.27 11.89
C ARG A 55 -15.16 10.89 10.41
N GLY A 56 -16.36 10.74 9.84
CA GLY A 56 -16.55 10.35 8.46
C GLY A 56 -16.50 8.85 8.27
N ASN A 57 -16.70 8.42 7.04
CA ASN A 57 -16.79 7.01 6.67
C ASN A 57 -15.84 6.70 5.52
N ILE A 58 -15.28 5.49 5.52
CA ILE A 58 -14.49 4.95 4.40
C ILE A 58 -15.13 3.61 4.03
N VAL A 59 -15.68 3.52 2.81
CA VAL A 59 -16.34 2.33 2.29
C VAL A 59 -15.52 1.77 1.14
N PHE A 60 -15.18 0.50 1.19
CA PHE A 60 -14.52 -0.22 0.12
C PHE A 60 -15.38 -1.42 -0.28
N ASN A 61 -15.77 -1.48 -1.56
CA ASN A 61 -16.63 -2.53 -2.13
C ASN A 61 -17.94 -2.77 -1.33
N GLY A 62 -18.52 -1.69 -0.78
CA GLY A 62 -19.75 -1.75 0.02
C GLY A 62 -19.54 -2.06 1.50
N GLU A 63 -18.31 -2.27 1.95
CA GLU A 63 -17.96 -2.60 3.32
C GLU A 63 -17.25 -1.42 4.02
N ASN A 64 -17.68 -1.07 5.23
CA ASN A 64 -17.01 -0.04 6.03
C ASN A 64 -15.64 -0.52 6.51
N ILE A 65 -14.62 0.27 6.23
CA ILE A 65 -13.23 -0.05 6.59
C ILE A 65 -12.59 0.96 7.52
N GLU A 66 -13.26 2.08 7.82
CA GLU A 66 -12.71 3.05 8.75
C GLU A 66 -12.42 2.41 10.11
N ASN A 67 -11.23 2.70 10.63
CA ASN A 67 -10.75 2.19 11.91
C ASN A 67 -10.53 0.65 11.99
N ARG A 68 -10.60 -0.08 10.87
CA ARG A 68 -10.11 -1.46 10.84
C ARG A 68 -8.59 -1.51 11.06
N GLU A 69 -8.13 -2.67 11.52
CA GLU A 69 -6.69 -2.91 11.66
C GLU A 69 -6.03 -3.03 10.28
N PRO A 70 -4.78 -2.50 10.10
CA PRO A 70 -4.12 -2.47 8.80
C PRO A 70 -4.06 -3.81 8.08
N HIS A 71 -3.78 -4.91 8.80
CA HIS A 71 -3.72 -6.25 8.20
C HIS A 71 -5.09 -6.68 7.64
N LYS A 72 -6.21 -6.31 8.30
CA LYS A 72 -7.56 -6.59 7.79
C LYS A 72 -7.88 -5.82 6.51
N ILE A 73 -7.32 -4.62 6.36
CA ILE A 73 -7.48 -3.80 5.15
C ILE A 73 -6.69 -4.40 3.99
N VAL A 74 -5.49 -4.94 4.26
CA VAL A 74 -4.71 -5.68 3.25
C VAL A 74 -5.45 -6.95 2.82
N ASP A 75 -6.07 -7.69 3.74
CA ASP A 75 -6.87 -8.89 3.43
C ASP A 75 -8.08 -8.58 2.52
N LEU A 76 -8.56 -7.33 2.53
CA LEU A 76 -9.63 -6.85 1.62
C LEU A 76 -9.12 -6.46 0.23
N GLY A 77 -7.81 -6.40 0.01
CA GLY A 77 -7.19 -6.04 -1.26
C GLY A 77 -6.76 -4.57 -1.36
N ILE A 78 -6.60 -3.85 -0.24
CA ILE A 78 -6.02 -2.51 -0.25
C ILE A 78 -4.58 -2.59 0.27
N CYS A 79 -3.60 -2.31 -0.59
CA CYS A 79 -2.20 -2.29 -0.20
C CYS A 79 -1.57 -0.91 -0.42
N GLN A 80 -0.80 -0.43 0.53
CA GLN A 80 -0.08 0.84 0.44
C GLN A 80 1.42 0.61 0.23
N VAL A 81 1.99 1.26 -0.79
CA VAL A 81 3.44 1.42 -0.94
C VAL A 81 3.84 2.70 -0.20
N PRO A 82 4.55 2.61 0.93
CA PRO A 82 4.87 3.77 1.76
C PRO A 82 5.95 4.64 1.13
N GLU A 83 5.99 5.91 1.50
CA GLU A 83 7.09 6.80 1.18
C GLU A 83 8.42 6.27 1.75
N GLY A 84 9.52 6.55 1.04
CA GLY A 84 10.84 6.07 1.43
C GLY A 84 11.05 4.57 1.16
N ARG A 85 10.23 3.98 0.26
CA ARG A 85 10.33 2.59 -0.23
C ARG A 85 10.13 1.53 0.86
N ARG A 86 10.72 1.70 2.04
CA ARG A 86 10.62 0.83 3.24
C ARG A 86 10.77 -0.66 2.92
N ILE A 87 11.77 -0.98 2.09
CA ILE A 87 12.17 -2.35 1.82
C ILE A 87 12.98 -2.91 3.00
N PHE A 88 13.04 -4.23 3.10
CA PHE A 88 13.93 -4.92 4.04
C PHE A 88 15.32 -5.04 3.43
N SER A 89 16.20 -4.09 3.72
CA SER A 89 17.51 -3.92 3.07
C SER A 89 18.46 -5.10 3.24
N ARG A 90 18.33 -5.87 4.34
CA ARG A 90 19.15 -7.04 4.65
C ARG A 90 18.66 -8.32 3.97
N LEU A 91 17.40 -8.36 3.56
CA LEU A 91 16.79 -9.46 2.84
C LEU A 91 17.07 -9.35 1.34
N THR A 92 17.05 -10.47 0.65
CA THR A 92 17.14 -10.53 -0.81
C THR A 92 15.88 -9.95 -1.47
N VAL A 93 15.93 -9.73 -2.78
CA VAL A 93 14.75 -9.33 -3.57
C VAL A 93 13.63 -10.35 -3.40
N GLU A 94 13.93 -11.64 -3.59
CA GLU A 94 12.93 -12.70 -3.47
C GLU A 94 12.32 -12.79 -2.06
N GLU A 95 13.14 -12.69 -1.01
CA GLU A 95 12.65 -12.68 0.37
C GLU A 95 11.75 -11.47 0.66
N ASN A 96 12.06 -10.29 0.12
CA ASN A 96 11.18 -9.11 0.21
C ASN A 96 9.83 -9.37 -0.45
N LEU A 97 9.82 -9.98 -1.66
CA LEU A 97 8.60 -10.33 -2.37
C LEU A 97 7.79 -11.39 -1.61
N ARG A 98 8.45 -12.39 -1.05
CA ARG A 98 7.82 -13.45 -0.23
C ARG A 98 7.08 -12.87 0.99
N LEU A 99 7.62 -11.84 1.63
CA LEU A 99 6.91 -11.15 2.71
C LEU A 99 5.63 -10.46 2.23
N GLY A 100 5.60 -9.95 1.00
CA GLY A 100 4.38 -9.37 0.40
C GLY A 100 3.27 -10.39 0.18
N ALA A 101 3.64 -11.63 -0.15
CA ALA A 101 2.69 -12.72 -0.39
C ALA A 101 2.02 -13.26 0.89
N HIS A 102 2.42 -12.80 2.09
CA HIS A 102 1.90 -13.34 3.34
C HIS A 102 0.38 -13.14 3.50
N ALA A 103 -0.16 -12.05 2.97
CA ALA A 103 -1.60 -11.78 2.99
C ALA A 103 -2.38 -12.61 1.96
N ASN A 104 -1.72 -13.10 0.90
CA ASN A 104 -2.34 -13.88 -0.16
C ASN A 104 -2.30 -15.39 0.18
N GLU A 105 -3.35 -15.91 0.80
CA GLU A 105 -3.49 -17.31 1.21
C GLU A 105 -2.20 -17.91 1.83
N LYS A 106 -1.50 -17.11 2.63
CA LYS A 106 -0.20 -17.45 3.26
C LYS A 106 0.89 -17.84 2.25
N GLY A 107 0.89 -17.22 1.08
CA GLY A 107 1.88 -17.46 0.04
C GLY A 107 1.68 -18.76 -0.75
N LYS A 108 0.48 -19.35 -0.72
CA LYS A 108 0.17 -20.60 -1.42
C LYS A 108 0.45 -20.53 -2.93
N PHE A 109 0.23 -19.37 -3.55
CA PHE A 109 0.45 -19.13 -4.98
C PHE A 109 1.75 -18.36 -5.28
N PHE A 110 2.70 -18.37 -4.36
CA PHE A 110 3.91 -17.56 -4.45
C PHE A 110 4.63 -17.70 -5.79
N GLU A 111 4.82 -18.92 -6.29
CA GLU A 111 5.56 -19.17 -7.55
C GLU A 111 4.87 -18.58 -8.78
N THR A 112 3.53 -18.55 -8.79
CA THR A 112 2.76 -17.91 -9.87
C THR A 112 2.80 -16.40 -9.73
N ASP A 113 2.58 -15.89 -8.52
CA ASP A 113 2.47 -14.47 -8.24
C ASP A 113 3.81 -13.74 -8.44
N ILE A 114 4.92 -14.36 -8.04
CA ILE A 114 6.25 -13.79 -8.24
C ILE A 114 6.61 -13.68 -9.72
N LYS A 115 6.13 -14.61 -10.55
CA LYS A 115 6.34 -14.55 -12.00
C LYS A 115 5.71 -13.31 -12.60
N GLU A 116 4.47 -12.98 -12.22
CA GLU A 116 3.80 -11.76 -12.68
C GLU A 116 4.59 -10.49 -12.30
N VAL A 117 5.16 -10.46 -11.08
CA VAL A 117 6.01 -9.35 -10.64
C VAL A 117 7.31 -9.28 -11.44
N TYR A 118 7.91 -10.43 -11.77
CA TYR A 118 9.13 -10.47 -12.60
C TYR A 118 8.86 -10.12 -14.06
N ASP A 119 7.69 -10.47 -14.59
CA ASP A 119 7.28 -10.05 -15.93
C ASP A 119 7.10 -8.52 -16.01
N LEU A 120 6.59 -7.91 -14.94
CA LEU A 120 6.44 -6.45 -14.84
C LEU A 120 7.78 -5.73 -14.56
N PHE A 121 8.65 -6.35 -13.77
CA PHE A 121 9.94 -5.80 -13.36
C PHE A 121 11.08 -6.83 -13.58
N PRO A 122 11.53 -7.07 -14.84
CA PRO A 122 12.52 -8.10 -15.16
C PRO A 122 13.82 -7.98 -14.36
N VAL A 123 14.26 -6.75 -14.08
CA VAL A 123 15.46 -6.49 -13.27
C VAL A 123 15.41 -7.12 -11.87
N LEU A 124 14.23 -7.32 -11.31
CA LEU A 124 14.07 -7.99 -10.01
C LEU A 124 14.31 -9.50 -10.12
N SER A 125 13.95 -10.11 -11.26
CA SER A 125 14.26 -11.50 -11.55
C SER A 125 15.76 -11.73 -11.66
N ASP A 126 16.46 -10.87 -12.43
CA ASP A 126 17.92 -10.95 -12.62
C ASP A 126 18.68 -10.81 -11.30
N ARG A 127 18.11 -10.10 -10.34
CA ARG A 127 18.69 -9.77 -9.03
C ARG A 127 18.03 -10.46 -7.87
N LYS A 128 17.28 -11.55 -8.09
CA LYS A 128 16.44 -12.21 -7.06
C LYS A 128 17.17 -12.57 -5.78
N THR A 129 18.46 -12.94 -5.88
CA THR A 129 19.32 -13.30 -4.74
C THR A 129 20.10 -12.11 -4.17
N GLN A 130 20.04 -10.93 -4.81
CA GLN A 130 20.73 -9.72 -4.35
C GLN A 130 20.00 -9.11 -3.16
N ARG A 131 20.74 -8.55 -2.19
CA ARG A 131 20.15 -7.86 -1.05
C ARG A 131 19.49 -6.56 -1.49
N GLY A 132 18.26 -6.31 -1.03
CA GLY A 132 17.48 -5.14 -1.37
C GLY A 132 18.20 -3.81 -1.14
N GLY A 133 18.98 -3.72 -0.05
CA GLY A 133 19.72 -2.52 0.29
C GLY A 133 20.85 -2.14 -0.69
N THR A 134 21.29 -3.06 -1.55
CA THR A 134 22.33 -2.84 -2.57
C THR A 134 21.78 -2.48 -3.95
N LEU A 135 20.46 -2.46 -4.08
CA LEU A 135 19.78 -2.04 -5.29
C LEU A 135 19.87 -0.52 -5.48
N SER A 136 19.80 -0.05 -6.73
CA SER A 136 19.62 1.36 -7.03
C SER A 136 18.28 1.90 -6.48
N GLY A 137 18.16 3.22 -6.37
CA GLY A 137 16.94 3.84 -5.87
C GLY A 137 15.68 3.48 -6.66
N GLY A 138 15.78 3.38 -8.00
CA GLY A 138 14.70 2.95 -8.87
C GLY A 138 14.33 1.48 -8.67
N GLU A 139 15.31 0.59 -8.59
CA GLU A 139 15.11 -0.84 -8.35
C GLU A 139 14.48 -1.10 -6.96
N GLN A 140 14.89 -0.33 -5.94
CA GLN A 140 14.25 -0.39 -4.63
C GLN A 140 12.78 0.03 -4.68
N GLN A 141 12.45 1.01 -5.53
CA GLN A 141 11.06 1.42 -5.72
C GLN A 141 10.25 0.32 -6.44
N MET A 142 10.82 -0.30 -7.48
CA MET A 142 10.22 -1.45 -8.15
C MET A 142 10.00 -2.61 -7.15
N LEU A 143 10.97 -2.88 -6.28
CA LEU A 143 10.86 -3.91 -5.25
C LEU A 143 9.74 -3.59 -4.25
N ALA A 144 9.61 -2.33 -3.82
CA ALA A 144 8.54 -1.91 -2.91
C ALA A 144 7.14 -2.08 -3.55
N ILE A 145 7.01 -1.73 -4.84
CA ILE A 145 5.77 -1.93 -5.61
C ILE A 145 5.51 -3.43 -5.81
N GLY A 146 6.52 -4.19 -6.26
CA GLY A 146 6.42 -5.64 -6.43
C GLY A 146 5.97 -6.35 -5.15
N ARG A 147 6.54 -5.97 -4.01
CA ARG A 147 6.11 -6.51 -2.71
C ARG A 147 4.64 -6.22 -2.41
N ALA A 148 4.14 -5.04 -2.77
CA ALA A 148 2.72 -4.72 -2.60
C ALA A 148 1.84 -5.57 -3.55
N LEU A 149 2.25 -5.75 -4.81
CA LEU A 149 1.53 -6.57 -5.79
C LEU A 149 1.43 -8.04 -5.38
N MET A 150 2.39 -8.56 -4.62
CA MET A 150 2.34 -9.93 -4.08
C MET A 150 1.17 -10.18 -3.13
N SER A 151 0.54 -9.13 -2.56
CA SER A 151 -0.69 -9.27 -1.77
C SER A 151 -1.96 -9.40 -2.63
N LYS A 152 -1.85 -9.29 -3.96
CA LYS A 152 -3.00 -9.31 -4.92
C LYS A 152 -4.06 -8.26 -4.58
N PRO A 153 -3.68 -6.99 -4.52
CA PRO A 153 -4.59 -5.92 -4.17
C PRO A 153 -5.67 -5.66 -5.22
#